data_3c90dd4d54d40e46663db9fcc6610b71
#
_entry.id   3c90dd4d54d40e46663db9fcc6610b71
#
_cell.length_a   1.000
_cell.length_b   1.000
_cell.length_c   1.000
_cell.angle_alpha   90.00
_cell.angle_beta   90.00
_cell.angle_gamma   90.00
#
_symmetry.space_group_name_H-M   'P 1'
#
loop_
_entity.id
_entity.type
_entity.pdbx_description
1 polymer ?
#
loop_
_entity_poly.entity_id
_entity_poly.type
_entity_poly.pdbx_seq_one_letter_code
_entity_poly.pdbx_strand_id
1 'polypeptide(L)'
;AFIITAAFFKDKLHDLPANMKSGDKLAHLTALMNQLQLDAQQPLELLRRAGAPDIAAMTGFILAACQRNMLVVFDNAVTGAAILIARVLCAAVDDYIIPSSRYKESVHQMQMKKMNIKAFFEASDILDQGMGSVIGLSLLDASVDMMNKELK
;
A
#
# COMPACT_ATOMS: atom_id res chain seq x y z
N ALA A 1 0.76 -4.73 -8.39
CA ALA A 1 0.71 -4.65 -6.92
C ALA A 1 1.34 -5.88 -6.26
N PHE A 2 0.88 -7.12 -6.60
CA PHE A 2 1.32 -8.33 -5.93
C PHE A 2 2.85 -8.57 -5.99
N ILE A 3 3.45 -8.56 -7.18
CA ILE A 3 4.91 -8.78 -7.35
C ILE A 3 5.74 -7.75 -6.59
N ILE A 4 5.32 -6.49 -6.62
CA ILE A 4 5.98 -5.42 -5.84
C ILE A 4 5.90 -5.74 -4.36
N THR A 5 4.70 -6.08 -3.85
CA THR A 5 4.52 -6.45 -2.44
C THR A 5 5.39 -7.64 -2.06
N ALA A 6 5.43 -8.68 -2.91
CA ALA A 6 6.25 -9.86 -2.68
C ALA A 6 7.75 -9.54 -2.56
N ALA A 7 8.26 -8.58 -3.31
CA ALA A 7 9.66 -8.15 -3.21
C ALA A 7 10.01 -7.63 -1.81
N PHE A 8 9.07 -6.98 -1.11
CA PHE A 8 9.23 -6.53 0.27
C PHE A 8 9.18 -7.67 1.31
N PHE A 9 8.78 -8.87 0.90
CA PHE A 9 8.70 -10.07 1.74
C PHE A 9 9.65 -11.18 1.27
N LYS A 10 10.68 -10.87 0.48
CA LYS A 10 11.58 -11.85 -0.13
C LYS A 10 12.11 -12.88 0.87
N ASP A 11 12.49 -12.45 2.06
CA ASP A 11 13.03 -13.30 3.12
C ASP A 11 11.96 -14.05 3.92
N LYS A 12 10.67 -13.72 3.71
CA LYS A 12 9.51 -14.24 4.44
C LYS A 12 8.39 -14.68 3.51
N LEU A 13 8.73 -15.26 2.36
CA LEU A 13 7.73 -15.76 1.40
C LEU A 13 6.82 -16.85 2.01
N HIS A 14 7.27 -17.51 3.08
CA HIS A 14 6.46 -18.43 3.87
C HIS A 14 5.32 -17.74 4.66
N ASP A 15 5.42 -16.43 4.90
CA ASP A 15 4.35 -15.63 5.55
C ASP A 15 3.23 -15.24 4.57
N LEU A 16 3.38 -15.56 3.28
CA LEU A 16 2.34 -15.34 2.29
C LEU A 16 1.05 -16.07 2.66
N PRO A 17 -0.12 -15.50 2.35
CA PRO A 17 -1.41 -16.13 2.62
C PRO A 17 -1.55 -17.52 1.98
N ALA A 18 -2.34 -18.39 2.61
CA ALA A 18 -2.48 -19.79 2.19
C ALA A 18 -2.95 -19.97 0.74
N ASN A 19 -3.80 -19.07 0.23
CA ASN A 19 -4.26 -19.06 -1.16
C ASN A 19 -3.15 -18.73 -2.17
N MET A 20 -2.01 -18.23 -1.71
CA MET A 20 -0.82 -17.95 -2.52
C MET A 20 0.28 -19.00 -2.34
N LYS A 21 0.10 -19.90 -1.37
CA LYS A 21 1.07 -20.98 -1.06
C LYS A 21 0.85 -22.25 -1.85
N SER A 22 -0.13 -22.33 -2.76
CA SER A 22 -0.23 -23.53 -3.61
C SER A 22 1.11 -23.71 -4.34
N GLY A 23 1.74 -24.88 -4.19
CA GLY A 23 3.15 -25.12 -4.48
C GLY A 23 3.66 -24.52 -5.79
N ASP A 24 2.87 -24.65 -6.87
CA ASP A 24 3.24 -24.14 -8.20
C ASP A 24 3.27 -22.62 -8.27
N LYS A 25 2.35 -21.93 -7.58
CA LYS A 25 2.28 -20.44 -7.59
C LYS A 25 3.45 -19.82 -6.85
N LEU A 26 3.85 -20.39 -5.72
CA LEU A 26 4.97 -19.89 -4.94
C LEU A 26 6.29 -20.13 -5.67
N ALA A 27 6.48 -21.30 -6.26
CA ALA A 27 7.66 -21.63 -7.06
C ALA A 27 7.77 -20.69 -8.27
N HIS A 28 6.66 -20.48 -8.98
CA HIS A 28 6.61 -19.56 -10.12
C HIS A 28 6.92 -18.11 -9.73
N LEU A 29 6.34 -17.65 -8.62
CA LEU A 29 6.62 -16.31 -8.08
C LEU A 29 8.10 -16.14 -7.73
N THR A 30 8.68 -17.12 -7.04
CA THR A 30 10.10 -17.10 -6.64
C THR A 30 11.00 -17.08 -7.87
N ALA A 31 10.70 -17.91 -8.86
CA ALA A 31 11.43 -17.94 -10.13
C ALA A 31 11.36 -16.57 -10.86
N LEU A 32 10.18 -15.99 -10.93
CA LEU A 32 9.96 -14.68 -11.55
C LEU A 32 10.71 -13.56 -10.81
N MET A 33 10.65 -13.55 -9.47
CA MET A 33 11.39 -12.58 -8.67
C MET A 33 12.90 -12.68 -8.87
N ASN A 34 13.44 -13.89 -8.96
CA ASN A 34 14.85 -14.12 -9.22
C ASN A 34 15.23 -13.74 -10.65
N GLN A 35 14.41 -14.12 -11.65
CA GLN A 35 14.62 -13.75 -13.04
C GLN A 35 14.64 -12.24 -13.25
N LEU A 36 13.73 -11.53 -12.60
CA LEU A 36 13.64 -10.07 -12.65
C LEU A 36 14.61 -9.39 -11.70
N GLN A 37 15.34 -10.11 -10.87
CA GLN A 37 16.27 -9.56 -9.88
C GLN A 37 15.61 -8.46 -9.03
N LEU A 38 14.40 -8.74 -8.52
CA LEU A 38 13.64 -7.76 -7.75
C LEU A 38 14.26 -7.54 -6.38
N ASP A 39 14.46 -6.28 -6.05
CA ASP A 39 14.99 -5.84 -4.76
C ASP A 39 14.18 -4.63 -4.26
N ALA A 40 13.60 -4.77 -3.07
CA ALA A 40 12.83 -3.72 -2.42
C ALA A 40 13.69 -2.51 -2.02
N GLN A 41 15.00 -2.69 -1.88
CA GLN A 41 15.94 -1.58 -1.57
C GLN A 41 16.32 -0.77 -2.81
N GLN A 42 15.93 -1.23 -4.00
CA GLN A 42 16.11 -0.52 -5.26
C GLN A 42 14.76 -0.12 -5.87
N PRO A 43 14.03 0.82 -5.26
CA PRO A 43 12.61 1.08 -5.55
C PRO A 43 12.36 1.52 -6.99
N LEU A 44 13.25 2.28 -7.61
CA LEU A 44 13.12 2.69 -9.01
C LEU A 44 13.33 1.53 -9.98
N GLU A 45 14.30 0.65 -9.70
CA GLU A 45 14.49 -0.57 -10.48
C GLU A 45 13.34 -1.56 -10.29
N LEU A 46 12.80 -1.65 -9.07
CA LEU A 46 11.62 -2.45 -8.78
C LEU A 46 10.42 -1.97 -9.60
N LEU A 47 10.19 -0.65 -9.66
CA LEU A 47 9.16 -0.05 -10.52
C LEU A 47 9.40 -0.34 -12.00
N ARG A 48 10.62 -0.17 -12.47
CA ARG A 48 10.97 -0.39 -13.87
C ARG A 48 10.76 -1.83 -14.32
N ARG A 49 11.07 -2.81 -13.46
CA ARG A 49 11.05 -4.25 -13.79
C ARG A 49 9.70 -4.91 -13.53
N ALA A 50 9.01 -4.52 -12.49
CA ALA A 50 7.78 -5.17 -12.00
C ALA A 50 6.62 -4.21 -11.78
N GLY A 51 6.82 -2.91 -11.96
CA GLY A 51 5.79 -1.88 -11.83
C GLY A 51 4.88 -1.81 -13.04
N ALA A 52 3.79 -1.07 -12.85
CA ALA A 52 2.90 -0.64 -13.91
C ALA A 52 2.84 0.90 -13.92
N PRO A 53 2.47 1.54 -15.03
CA PRO A 53 2.47 3.00 -15.14
C PRO A 53 1.60 3.69 -14.06
N ASP A 54 0.49 3.07 -13.69
CA ASP A 54 -0.40 3.54 -12.62
C ASP A 54 0.28 3.55 -11.25
N ILE A 55 1.02 2.48 -10.91
CA ILE A 55 1.77 2.41 -9.64
C ILE A 55 2.89 3.44 -9.61
N ALA A 56 3.60 3.63 -10.73
CA ALA A 56 4.65 4.64 -10.84
C ALA A 56 4.08 6.06 -10.70
N ALA A 57 2.97 6.36 -11.36
CA ALA A 57 2.27 7.64 -11.25
C ALA A 57 1.79 7.91 -9.82
N MET A 58 1.18 6.92 -9.17
CA MET A 58 0.75 7.03 -7.77
C MET A 58 1.92 7.21 -6.80
N THR A 59 3.05 6.53 -7.04
CA THR A 59 4.27 6.74 -6.24
C THR A 59 4.72 8.21 -6.32
N GLY A 60 4.79 8.77 -7.51
CA GLY A 60 5.13 10.18 -7.73
C GLY A 60 4.13 11.14 -7.09
N PHE A 61 2.82 10.84 -7.18
CA PHE A 61 1.77 11.60 -6.54
C PHE A 61 1.92 11.62 -5.01
N ILE A 62 2.16 10.46 -4.39
CA ILE A 62 2.35 10.33 -2.93
C ILE A 62 3.55 11.16 -2.48
N LEU A 63 4.68 11.08 -3.18
CA LEU A 63 5.87 11.87 -2.85
C LEU A 63 5.61 13.38 -2.97
N ALA A 64 4.91 13.81 -4.03
CA ALA A 64 4.55 15.21 -4.23
C ALA A 64 3.56 15.73 -3.18
N ALA A 65 2.60 14.90 -2.76
CA ALA A 65 1.66 15.23 -1.67
C ALA A 65 2.41 15.41 -0.34
N CYS A 66 3.29 14.47 0.00
CA CYS A 66 4.14 14.54 1.18
C CYS A 66 4.99 15.83 1.19
N GLN A 67 5.64 16.17 0.07
CA GLN A 67 6.42 17.40 -0.07
C GLN A 67 5.58 18.67 0.18
N ARG A 68 4.28 18.60 -0.04
CA ARG A 68 3.33 19.72 0.15
C ARG A 68 2.59 19.65 1.48
N ASN A 69 2.98 18.75 2.39
CA ASN A 69 2.30 18.50 3.66
C ASN A 69 0.81 18.12 3.49
N MET A 70 0.50 17.38 2.43
CA MET A 70 -0.86 16.92 2.15
C MET A 70 -1.01 15.46 2.57
N LEU A 71 -2.10 15.15 3.27
CA LEU A 71 -2.45 13.78 3.63
C LEU A 71 -2.90 12.98 2.40
N VAL A 72 -2.52 11.72 2.35
CA VAL A 72 -2.92 10.76 1.32
C VAL A 72 -3.74 9.66 1.98
N VAL A 73 -5.02 9.62 1.67
CA VAL A 73 -5.94 8.56 2.12
C VAL A 73 -5.94 7.44 1.08
N PHE A 74 -5.78 6.21 1.51
CA PHE A 74 -5.74 5.06 0.61
C PHE A 74 -6.52 3.86 1.15
N ASP A 75 -6.91 2.93 0.26
CA ASP A 75 -7.83 1.84 0.59
C ASP A 75 -7.56 0.49 -0.10
N ASN A 76 -6.59 0.39 -1.01
CA ASN A 76 -6.45 -0.84 -1.80
C ASN A 76 -4.99 -1.27 -2.04
N ALA A 77 -4.81 -2.48 -2.59
CA ALA A 77 -3.50 -3.08 -2.81
C ALA A 77 -2.65 -2.37 -3.89
N VAL A 78 -3.27 -1.66 -4.83
CA VAL A 78 -2.53 -0.95 -5.89
C VAL A 78 -1.86 0.29 -5.29
N THR A 79 -2.64 1.10 -4.57
CA THR A 79 -2.11 2.26 -3.83
C THR A 79 -1.15 1.84 -2.71
N GLY A 80 -1.44 0.73 -2.01
CA GLY A 80 -0.53 0.16 -1.01
C GLY A 80 0.83 -0.23 -1.58
N ALA A 81 0.90 -0.75 -2.82
CA ALA A 81 2.16 -1.04 -3.49
C ALA A 81 2.95 0.25 -3.82
N ALA A 82 2.27 1.30 -4.27
CA ALA A 82 2.88 2.60 -4.53
C ALA A 82 3.43 3.23 -3.23
N ILE A 83 2.71 3.11 -2.12
CA ILE A 83 3.15 3.58 -0.80
C ILE A 83 4.40 2.81 -0.33
N LEU A 84 4.44 1.50 -0.47
CA LEU A 84 5.63 0.71 -0.10
C LEU A 84 6.88 1.22 -0.81
N ILE A 85 6.78 1.56 -2.09
CA ILE A 85 7.88 2.14 -2.88
C ILE A 85 8.20 3.57 -2.41
N ALA A 86 7.17 4.41 -2.24
CA ALA A 86 7.35 5.80 -1.80
C ALA A 86 8.06 5.89 -0.45
N ARG A 87 7.76 4.99 0.49
CA ARG A 87 8.40 4.91 1.81
C ARG A 87 9.91 4.60 1.74
N VAL A 88 10.34 3.78 0.78
CA VAL A 88 11.78 3.52 0.58
C VAL A 88 12.47 4.75 -0.01
N LEU A 89 11.80 5.50 -0.89
CA LEU A 89 12.32 6.72 -1.47
C LEU A 89 12.35 7.88 -0.48
N CYS A 90 11.37 7.96 0.42
CA CYS A 90 11.23 9.04 1.40
C CYS A 90 10.53 8.51 2.66
N ALA A 91 11.27 8.41 3.76
CA ALA A 91 10.72 7.91 5.03
C ALA A 91 9.61 8.82 5.61
N ALA A 92 9.63 10.12 5.31
CA ALA A 92 8.61 11.06 5.77
C ALA A 92 7.20 10.76 5.21
N VAL A 93 7.07 9.90 4.22
CA VAL A 93 5.76 9.44 3.70
C VAL A 93 4.90 8.85 4.81
N ASP A 94 5.50 8.21 5.81
CA ASP A 94 4.77 7.58 6.93
C ASP A 94 3.92 8.57 7.73
N ASP A 95 4.31 9.84 7.78
CA ASP A 95 3.59 10.89 8.50
C ASP A 95 2.38 11.44 7.72
N TYR A 96 2.25 11.09 6.44
CA TYR A 96 1.25 11.66 5.54
C TYR A 96 0.28 10.62 4.95
N ILE A 97 0.42 9.35 5.26
CA ILE A 97 -0.45 8.29 4.76
C ILE A 97 -1.50 7.90 5.78
N ILE A 98 -2.75 7.78 5.34
CA ILE A 98 -3.87 7.39 6.17
C ILE A 98 -4.58 6.20 5.51
N PRO A 99 -4.51 5.02 6.12
CA PRO A 99 -5.25 3.85 5.64
C PRO A 99 -6.72 3.98 6.05
N SER A 100 -7.60 4.16 5.10
CA SER A 100 -9.04 4.30 5.38
C SER A 100 -9.69 2.96 5.69
N SER A 101 -9.48 1.98 4.84
CA SER A 101 -10.12 0.67 4.97
C SER A 101 -9.13 -0.47 4.76
N ARG A 102 -9.45 -1.61 5.36
CA ARG A 102 -8.74 -2.87 5.13
C ARG A 102 -9.67 -3.84 4.42
N TYR A 103 -9.35 -4.17 3.20
CA TYR A 103 -10.05 -5.23 2.47
C TYR A 103 -9.55 -6.61 2.89
N LYS A 104 -10.40 -7.62 2.68
CA LYS A 104 -10.03 -9.03 2.90
C LYS A 104 -8.98 -9.54 1.91
N GLU A 105 -8.66 -8.77 0.88
CA GLU A 105 -7.62 -9.10 -0.07
C GLU A 105 -6.29 -9.31 0.65
N SER A 106 -5.73 -10.49 0.46
CA SER A 106 -4.53 -10.93 1.17
C SER A 106 -3.29 -10.05 0.91
N VAL A 107 -3.17 -9.51 -0.30
CA VAL A 107 -2.06 -8.60 -0.66
C VAL A 107 -2.14 -7.31 0.13
N HIS A 108 -3.33 -6.72 0.22
CA HIS A 108 -3.53 -5.49 0.99
C HIS A 108 -3.26 -5.71 2.49
N GLN A 109 -3.71 -6.83 3.05
CA GLN A 109 -3.42 -7.17 4.45
C GLN A 109 -1.92 -7.33 4.72
N MET A 110 -1.18 -7.92 3.79
CA MET A 110 0.29 -8.01 3.88
C MET A 110 0.94 -6.62 3.88
N GLN A 111 0.50 -5.73 3.00
CA GLN A 111 0.99 -4.36 2.92
C GLN A 111 0.74 -3.62 4.24
N MET A 112 -0.48 -3.68 4.78
CA MET A 112 -0.83 -3.08 6.06
C MET A 112 0.06 -3.61 7.20
N LYS A 113 0.28 -4.93 7.25
CA LYS A 113 1.19 -5.57 8.21
C LYS A 113 2.63 -5.07 8.03
N LYS A 114 3.13 -4.98 6.80
CA LYS A 114 4.49 -4.52 6.49
C LYS A 114 4.70 -3.06 6.89
N MET A 115 3.69 -2.24 6.68
CA MET A 115 3.70 -0.82 7.04
C MET A 115 3.46 -0.58 8.54
N ASN A 116 3.00 -1.60 9.27
CA ASN A 116 2.61 -1.52 10.69
C ASN A 116 1.52 -0.46 10.95
N ILE A 117 0.54 -0.39 10.07
CA ILE A 117 -0.57 0.58 10.15
C ILE A 117 -1.91 -0.14 10.26
N LYS A 118 -2.89 0.52 10.86
CA LYS A 118 -4.25 0.01 11.04
C LYS A 118 -5.23 0.91 10.32
N ALA A 119 -6.12 0.31 9.53
CA ALA A 119 -7.21 1.03 8.89
C ALA A 119 -8.29 1.46 9.90
N PHE A 120 -9.08 2.46 9.53
CA PHE A 120 -10.20 2.95 10.33
C PHE A 120 -11.31 1.90 10.43
N PHE A 121 -11.56 1.15 9.36
CA PHE A 121 -12.59 0.11 9.32
C PHE A 121 -12.19 -1.06 8.41
N GLU A 122 -12.91 -2.17 8.57
CA GLU A 122 -12.79 -3.32 7.67
C GLU A 122 -13.85 -3.21 6.57
N ALA A 123 -13.41 -3.19 5.32
CA ALA A 123 -14.30 -3.18 4.17
C ALA A 123 -14.73 -4.61 3.82
N SER A 124 -16.02 -4.79 3.51
CA SER A 124 -16.48 -5.98 2.82
C SER A 124 -16.08 -5.92 1.34
N ASP A 125 -16.05 -7.07 0.66
CA ASP A 125 -15.72 -7.19 -0.77
C ASP A 125 -16.74 -6.47 -1.70
N ILE A 126 -17.76 -5.86 -1.12
CA ILE A 126 -18.85 -5.15 -1.83
C ILE A 126 -18.46 -3.69 -2.17
N LEU A 127 -17.46 -3.13 -1.49
CA LEU A 127 -17.03 -1.75 -1.77
C LEU A 127 -16.12 -1.74 -3.00
N ASP A 128 -16.46 -0.91 -3.97
CA ASP A 128 -15.59 -0.64 -5.12
C ASP A 128 -14.31 0.10 -4.68
N GLN A 129 -13.27 -0.07 -5.47
CA GLN A 129 -11.98 0.60 -5.25
C GLN A 129 -12.19 2.12 -5.21
N GLY A 130 -11.66 2.75 -4.15
CA GLY A 130 -11.82 4.17 -3.90
C GLY A 130 -12.95 4.53 -2.94
N MET A 131 -13.97 3.70 -2.77
CA MET A 131 -15.06 3.96 -1.82
C MET A 131 -14.55 4.05 -0.37
N GLY A 132 -13.61 3.18 -0.01
CA GLY A 132 -12.97 3.22 1.30
C GLY A 132 -12.28 4.56 1.54
N SER A 133 -11.59 5.09 0.54
CA SER A 133 -10.91 6.40 0.62
C SER A 133 -11.91 7.55 0.76
N VAL A 134 -13.05 7.51 0.06
CA VAL A 134 -14.12 8.54 0.20
C VAL A 134 -14.69 8.54 1.62
N ILE A 135 -15.00 7.37 2.18
CA ILE A 135 -15.47 7.24 3.56
C ILE A 135 -14.40 7.74 4.54
N GLY A 136 -13.14 7.38 4.32
CA GLY A 136 -12.00 7.82 5.14
C GLY A 136 -11.84 9.34 5.14
N LEU A 137 -11.97 9.99 3.98
CA LEU A 137 -11.95 11.46 3.88
C LEU A 137 -13.09 12.10 4.67
N SER A 138 -14.31 11.55 4.56
CA SER A 138 -15.46 12.05 5.31
C SER A 138 -15.27 11.96 6.83
N LEU A 139 -14.63 10.86 7.30
CA LEU A 139 -14.28 10.70 8.72
C LEU A 139 -13.21 11.72 9.17
N LEU A 140 -12.22 12.00 8.32
CA LEU A 140 -11.20 13.01 8.59
C LEU A 140 -11.81 14.40 8.68
N ASP A 141 -12.67 14.79 7.75
CA ASP A 141 -13.35 16.08 7.76
C ASP A 141 -14.18 16.25 9.04
N ALA A 142 -14.96 15.22 9.41
CA ALA A 142 -15.72 15.25 10.66
C ALA A 142 -14.81 15.38 11.90
N SER A 143 -13.65 14.71 11.91
CA SER A 143 -12.69 14.79 13.01
C SER A 143 -12.07 16.18 13.13
N VAL A 144 -11.71 16.80 12.02
CA VAL A 144 -11.20 18.18 11.99
C VAL A 144 -12.26 19.17 12.47
N ASP A 145 -13.50 19.00 12.04
CA ASP A 145 -14.61 19.85 12.50
C ASP A 145 -14.86 19.74 14.01
N MET A 146 -14.76 18.54 14.57
CA MET A 146 -14.88 18.32 16.01
C MET A 146 -13.74 19.03 16.77
N MET A 147 -12.49 18.84 16.34
CA MET A 147 -11.33 19.50 16.94
C MET A 147 -11.45 21.02 16.91
N ASN A 148 -11.90 21.59 15.80
CA ASN A 148 -12.09 23.04 15.67
C ASN A 148 -13.22 23.60 16.55
N LYS A 149 -14.20 22.79 16.93
CA LYS A 149 -15.29 23.19 17.86
C LYS A 149 -14.84 23.15 19.32
N GLU A 150 -13.99 22.21 19.68
CA GLU A 150 -13.44 22.10 21.05
C GLU A 150 -12.41 23.20 21.38
N LEU A 151 -11.77 23.76 20.33
CA LEU A 151 -10.78 24.84 20.49
C LEU A 151 -11.40 26.26 20.56
N LYS A 152 -12.72 26.37 20.46
CA LYS A 152 -13.46 27.64 20.59
C LYS A 152 -14.16 27.74 21.94
#